data_4a8d3a77c38cd72c135aead5b1252e85
#
_entry.id   4a8d3a77c38cd72c135aead5b1252e85
#
_cell.length_a   1.000
_cell.length_b   1.000
_cell.length_c   1.000
_cell.angle_alpha   90.00
_cell.angle_beta   90.00
_cell.angle_gamma   90.00
#
_symmetry.space_group_name_H-M   'P 1'
#
loop_
_entity.id
_entity.type
_entity.pdbx_description
1 polymer ?
#
loop_
_entity_poly.entity_id
_entity_poly.type
_entity_poly.pdbx_seq_one_letter_code
_entity_poly.pdbx_strand_id
1 'polypeptide(L)'
;MVAGESVTVADIVRLRVSQRSPEPLGRSETIGVMSTHVETTTLHHWIGGAPDASATERFGEVTESATGQVTARVPFATAETVDRAVRSAADAALSWGQSSISQRSKVLFAFRELVHVHREELAAIVTREHGKVLADALGEVQRGLEVVEFACGVGEILKGELTPGVSRGVDSYSLRAPVGVMAGITPFNFPIMVPMWMHPVAIACGNAFVLKPSEQDPSVSLRVAELWAQAGLPAGVFTVVNGDKEAVDALLTHPQVDAVSFVGSTPIARYVHETGSAHGKRVQALGGAKNHAVILPDADMELAADGLVSAGYGSAGQRCMAVSVAV
;
A
#
# COMPACT_ATOMS: atom_id res chain seq x y z
N MET A 1 -24.94 -33.85 17.57
CA MET A 1 -23.97 -32.72 17.32
C MET A 1 -22.63 -33.42 17.03
N VAL A 2 -22.29 -33.57 15.78
CA VAL A 2 -20.94 -34.03 15.38
C VAL A 2 -20.07 -32.77 15.38
N ALA A 3 -19.06 -32.74 16.23
CA ALA A 3 -18.05 -31.70 16.22
C ALA A 3 -17.29 -31.81 14.88
N GLY A 4 -17.57 -30.92 13.95
CA GLY A 4 -16.82 -30.81 12.71
C GLY A 4 -15.41 -30.36 13.05
N GLU A 5 -14.42 -31.17 12.76
CA GLU A 5 -13.00 -30.76 12.90
C GLU A 5 -12.72 -29.69 11.82
N SER A 6 -12.23 -28.54 12.25
CA SER A 6 -11.77 -27.52 11.32
C SER A 6 -10.44 -27.94 10.71
N VAL A 7 -10.40 -28.07 9.38
CA VAL A 7 -9.19 -28.42 8.62
C VAL A 7 -8.48 -27.13 8.22
N THR A 8 -7.18 -27.01 8.49
CA THR A 8 -6.40 -25.85 8.03
C THR A 8 -5.96 -26.03 6.58
N VAL A 9 -5.69 -24.93 5.89
CA VAL A 9 -5.13 -24.96 4.52
C VAL A 9 -3.83 -25.78 4.47
N ALA A 10 -3.05 -25.78 5.56
CA ALA A 10 -1.84 -26.59 5.71
C ALA A 10 -2.14 -28.11 5.70
N ASP A 11 -3.27 -28.52 6.27
CA ASP A 11 -3.67 -29.93 6.31
C ASP A 11 -4.09 -30.44 4.91
N ILE A 12 -4.75 -29.61 4.12
CA ILE A 12 -5.12 -29.90 2.72
C ILE A 12 -3.84 -30.09 1.86
N VAL A 13 -2.82 -29.25 2.06
CA VAL A 13 -1.54 -29.39 1.35
C VAL A 13 -0.80 -30.66 1.74
N ARG A 14 -0.80 -31.05 3.03
CA ARG A 14 -0.21 -32.30 3.49
C ARG A 14 -0.86 -33.52 2.85
N LEU A 15 -2.19 -33.55 2.71
CA LEU A 15 -2.93 -34.62 2.06
C LEU A 15 -2.54 -34.75 0.58
N ARG A 16 -2.32 -33.64 -0.12
CA ARG A 16 -1.93 -33.65 -1.54
C ARG A 16 -0.48 -34.08 -1.78
N VAL A 17 0.46 -33.69 -0.90
CA VAL A 17 1.86 -34.11 -0.98
C VAL A 17 2.05 -35.57 -0.68
N SER A 18 1.24 -36.17 0.21
CA SER A 18 1.32 -37.60 0.56
C SER A 18 0.87 -38.54 -0.54
N GLN A 19 0.12 -38.08 -1.55
CA GLN A 19 -0.37 -38.91 -2.67
C GLN A 19 0.56 -38.94 -3.88
N ARG A 20 1.62 -38.11 -3.92
CA ARG A 20 2.63 -38.17 -4.99
C ARG A 20 3.93 -38.74 -4.43
N SER A 21 4.29 -39.93 -4.87
CA SER A 21 5.64 -40.47 -4.66
C SER A 21 6.65 -39.57 -5.37
N PRO A 22 7.73 -39.11 -4.73
CA PRO A 22 8.73 -38.31 -5.39
C PRO A 22 9.49 -39.13 -6.41
N GLU A 23 9.44 -38.75 -7.69
CA GLU A 23 10.40 -39.25 -8.66
C GLU A 23 11.79 -38.73 -8.28
N PRO A 24 12.85 -39.53 -8.42
CA PRO A 24 14.19 -39.08 -8.09
C PRO A 24 14.64 -37.98 -9.08
N LEU A 25 14.85 -36.78 -8.59
CA LEU A 25 15.45 -35.70 -9.34
C LEU A 25 16.83 -36.12 -9.83
N GLY A 26 17.03 -36.11 -11.14
CA GLY A 26 18.32 -36.33 -11.77
C GLY A 26 19.40 -35.38 -11.21
N ARG A 27 20.66 -35.83 -11.25
CA ARG A 27 21.82 -35.07 -10.75
C ARG A 27 21.84 -33.66 -11.32
N SER A 28 21.82 -32.66 -10.43
CA SER A 28 22.02 -31.25 -10.75
C SER A 28 23.40 -31.05 -11.37
N GLU A 29 23.44 -30.69 -12.65
CA GLU A 29 24.64 -30.05 -13.21
C GLU A 29 24.76 -28.68 -12.56
N THR A 30 25.92 -28.43 -11.95
CA THR A 30 26.25 -27.15 -11.34
C THR A 30 26.37 -26.10 -12.45
N ILE A 31 25.30 -25.36 -12.69
CA ILE A 31 25.34 -24.19 -13.55
C ILE A 31 26.24 -23.17 -12.84
N GLY A 32 27.42 -22.89 -13.42
CA GLY A 32 28.32 -21.87 -12.92
C GLY A 32 27.58 -20.53 -12.87
N VAL A 33 27.35 -20.00 -11.67
CA VAL A 33 26.80 -18.67 -11.47
C VAL A 33 27.82 -17.68 -11.98
N MET A 34 27.58 -17.12 -13.16
CA MET A 34 28.29 -15.93 -13.61
C MET A 34 27.91 -14.79 -12.65
N SER A 35 28.84 -14.40 -11.79
CA SER A 35 28.71 -13.20 -10.94
C SER A 35 28.71 -11.98 -11.87
N THR A 36 27.50 -11.58 -12.29
CA THR A 36 27.32 -10.23 -12.83
C THR A 36 27.29 -9.29 -11.64
N HIS A 37 28.28 -8.41 -11.50
CA HIS A 37 28.23 -7.31 -10.57
C HIS A 37 27.00 -6.45 -10.92
N VAL A 38 25.92 -6.62 -10.19
CA VAL A 38 24.79 -5.70 -10.24
C VAL A 38 25.23 -4.45 -9.48
N GLU A 39 25.30 -3.34 -10.20
CA GLU A 39 25.63 -2.05 -9.61
C GLU A 39 24.50 -1.66 -8.65
N THR A 40 24.80 -1.58 -7.33
CA THR A 40 23.80 -1.29 -6.30
C THR A 40 23.38 0.18 -6.42
N THR A 41 22.12 0.44 -6.74
CA THR A 41 21.55 1.80 -6.84
C THR A 41 21.20 2.32 -5.44
N THR A 42 21.42 3.63 -5.20
CA THR A 42 20.88 4.29 -4.00
C THR A 42 19.55 4.95 -4.33
N LEU A 43 18.51 4.56 -3.62
CA LEU A 43 17.19 5.18 -3.70
C LEU A 43 17.18 6.50 -2.92
N HIS A 44 16.15 7.31 -3.15
CA HIS A 44 15.96 8.62 -2.53
C HIS A 44 14.58 8.69 -1.89
N HIS A 45 14.36 9.66 -1.01
CA HIS A 45 13.02 10.10 -0.66
C HIS A 45 12.41 10.87 -1.84
N TRP A 46 11.10 11.12 -1.79
CA TRP A 46 10.43 12.01 -2.74
C TRP A 46 9.78 13.14 -1.95
N ILE A 47 10.41 14.31 -1.95
CA ILE A 47 9.98 15.46 -1.13
C ILE A 47 9.89 16.70 -2.02
N GLY A 48 8.82 17.47 -1.89
CA GLY A 48 8.65 18.69 -2.68
C GLY A 48 8.53 18.46 -4.19
N GLY A 49 8.08 17.27 -4.60
CA GLY A 49 7.87 16.92 -6.02
C GLY A 49 9.12 16.45 -6.75
N ALA A 50 10.21 16.12 -6.05
CA ALA A 50 11.46 15.67 -6.64
C ALA A 50 12.18 14.65 -5.74
N PRO A 51 13.13 13.84 -6.30
CA PRO A 51 14.03 13.01 -5.51
C PRO A 51 14.81 13.86 -4.49
N ASP A 52 14.83 13.44 -3.25
CA ASP A 52 15.56 14.09 -2.14
C ASP A 52 16.64 13.15 -1.60
N ALA A 53 17.89 13.56 -1.77
CA ALA A 53 19.08 12.84 -1.34
C ALA A 53 19.54 13.30 0.06
N SER A 54 18.62 13.48 1.00
CA SER A 54 18.95 13.88 2.38
C SER A 54 20.06 13.01 2.96
N ALA A 55 21.03 13.63 3.56
CA ALA A 55 22.12 12.92 4.18
C ALA A 55 21.59 12.05 5.33
N THR A 56 21.87 10.76 5.26
CA THR A 56 21.64 9.80 6.32
C THR A 56 22.78 8.79 6.34
N GLU A 57 23.12 8.31 7.53
CA GLU A 57 24.07 7.20 7.69
C GLU A 57 23.35 5.85 7.77
N ARG A 58 21.99 5.86 7.85
CA ARG A 58 21.16 4.66 8.04
C ARG A 58 20.50 4.28 6.72
N PHE A 59 20.78 3.06 6.27
CA PHE A 59 20.24 2.48 5.05
C PHE A 59 19.71 1.07 5.29
N GLY A 60 18.64 0.72 4.61
CA GLY A 60 18.20 -0.66 4.39
C GLY A 60 18.71 -1.18 3.05
N GLU A 61 18.66 -2.49 2.89
CA GLU A 61 18.96 -3.18 1.64
C GLU A 61 17.66 -3.60 0.96
N VAL A 62 17.56 -3.31 -0.35
CA VAL A 62 16.49 -3.80 -1.21
C VAL A 62 17.02 -4.95 -2.04
N THR A 63 16.38 -6.09 -1.91
CA THR A 63 16.82 -7.32 -2.57
C THR A 63 15.90 -7.73 -3.71
N GLU A 64 16.45 -8.35 -4.72
CA GLU A 64 15.67 -9.14 -5.66
C GLU A 64 15.28 -10.46 -4.97
N SER A 65 13.99 -10.63 -4.69
CA SER A 65 13.50 -11.74 -3.87
C SER A 65 13.79 -13.13 -4.47
N ALA A 66 13.88 -13.23 -5.80
CA ALA A 66 14.14 -14.52 -6.47
C ALA A 66 15.60 -15.00 -6.30
N THR A 67 16.55 -14.08 -6.19
CA THR A 67 17.99 -14.36 -6.14
C THR A 67 18.62 -14.07 -4.79
N GLY A 68 17.98 -13.21 -3.98
CA GLY A 68 18.54 -12.68 -2.73
C GLY A 68 19.66 -11.65 -2.96
N GLN A 69 19.89 -11.21 -4.20
CA GLN A 69 20.90 -10.19 -4.51
C GLN A 69 20.41 -8.81 -4.09
N VAL A 70 21.29 -8.04 -3.44
CA VAL A 70 21.02 -6.63 -3.14
C VAL A 70 21.08 -5.81 -4.44
N THR A 71 19.97 -5.18 -4.79
CA THR A 71 19.82 -4.38 -6.01
C THR A 71 19.84 -2.87 -5.72
N ALA A 72 19.42 -2.47 -4.53
CA ALA A 72 19.44 -1.08 -4.12
C ALA A 72 19.67 -0.92 -2.61
N ARG A 73 20.02 0.31 -2.21
CA ARG A 73 20.03 0.76 -0.82
C ARG A 73 18.99 1.84 -0.65
N VAL A 74 18.15 1.73 0.38
CA VAL A 74 17.10 2.68 0.71
C VAL A 74 17.49 3.52 1.92
N PRO A 75 17.48 4.87 1.84
CA PRO A 75 17.81 5.73 2.97
C PRO A 75 16.69 5.68 4.02
N PHE A 76 17.06 5.63 5.30
CA PHE A 76 16.11 5.73 6.40
C PHE A 76 16.01 7.20 6.86
N ALA A 77 14.80 7.74 6.79
CA ALA A 77 14.52 9.10 7.22
C ALA A 77 14.76 9.28 8.71
N THR A 78 15.42 10.37 9.05
CA THR A 78 15.49 10.89 10.42
C THR A 78 14.24 11.69 10.76
N ALA A 79 14.02 12.00 12.03
CA ALA A 79 12.94 12.89 12.46
C ALA A 79 12.97 14.25 11.74
N GLU A 80 14.15 14.79 11.45
CA GLU A 80 14.33 16.04 10.69
C GLU A 80 13.90 15.91 9.22
N THR A 81 14.21 14.77 8.60
CA THR A 81 13.77 14.50 7.24
C THR A 81 12.25 14.39 7.17
N VAL A 82 11.63 13.72 8.15
CA VAL A 82 10.17 13.63 8.26
C VAL A 82 9.55 15.00 8.49
N ASP A 83 10.11 15.83 9.39
CA ASP A 83 9.63 17.21 9.65
C ASP A 83 9.62 18.04 8.36
N ARG A 84 10.71 17.99 7.60
CA ARG A 84 10.83 18.69 6.32
C ARG A 84 9.80 18.21 5.30
N ALA A 85 9.59 16.88 5.20
CA ALA A 85 8.60 16.28 4.32
C ALA A 85 7.17 16.70 4.69
N VAL A 86 6.83 16.67 5.98
CA VAL A 86 5.50 17.05 6.46
C VAL A 86 5.26 18.54 6.29
N ARG A 87 6.25 19.41 6.54
CA ARG A 87 6.11 20.86 6.27
C ARG A 87 5.86 21.15 4.80
N SER A 88 6.62 20.52 3.91
CA SER A 88 6.38 20.65 2.46
C SER A 88 4.97 20.19 2.08
N ALA A 89 4.46 19.13 2.69
CA ALA A 89 3.10 18.66 2.48
C ALA A 89 2.05 19.63 3.06
N ALA A 90 2.31 20.21 4.23
CA ALA A 90 1.40 21.17 4.87
C ALA A 90 1.26 22.46 4.04
N ASP A 91 2.37 22.97 3.52
CA ASP A 91 2.35 24.16 2.64
C ASP A 91 1.56 23.85 1.34
N ALA A 92 1.77 22.68 0.74
CA ALA A 92 1.06 22.26 -0.46
C ALA A 92 -0.44 22.03 -0.20
N ALA A 93 -0.82 21.52 0.97
CA ALA A 93 -2.21 21.26 1.37
C ALA A 93 -3.06 22.54 1.35
N LEU A 94 -2.48 23.70 1.70
CA LEU A 94 -3.19 24.97 1.74
C LEU A 94 -3.75 25.36 0.35
N SER A 95 -2.92 25.27 -0.68
CA SER A 95 -3.33 25.63 -2.05
C SER A 95 -4.14 24.50 -2.71
N TRP A 96 -3.74 23.24 -2.51
CA TRP A 96 -4.44 22.09 -3.08
C TRP A 96 -5.84 21.94 -2.52
N GLY A 97 -6.04 22.15 -1.23
CA GLY A 97 -7.34 22.11 -0.57
C GLY A 97 -8.33 23.16 -1.08
N GLN A 98 -7.83 24.29 -1.58
CA GLN A 98 -8.63 25.34 -2.19
C GLN A 98 -8.90 25.14 -3.69
N SER A 99 -8.21 24.17 -4.33
CA SER A 99 -8.42 23.86 -5.73
C SER A 99 -9.83 23.34 -5.99
N SER A 100 -10.38 23.66 -7.17
CA SER A 100 -11.72 23.19 -7.53
C SER A 100 -11.74 21.65 -7.72
N ILE A 101 -12.92 21.05 -7.50
CA ILE A 101 -13.14 19.63 -7.81
C ILE A 101 -12.74 19.29 -9.25
N SER A 102 -13.06 20.16 -10.20
CA SER A 102 -12.68 19.98 -11.61
C SER A 102 -11.18 19.94 -11.83
N GLN A 103 -10.39 20.76 -11.13
CA GLN A 103 -8.92 20.73 -11.21
C GLN A 103 -8.37 19.44 -10.63
N ARG A 104 -8.85 19.02 -9.47
CA ARG A 104 -8.43 17.75 -8.82
C ARG A 104 -8.78 16.54 -9.69
N SER A 105 -9.99 16.48 -10.23
CA SER A 105 -10.42 15.41 -11.13
C SER A 105 -9.55 15.31 -12.40
N LYS A 106 -9.13 16.43 -12.99
CA LYS A 106 -8.21 16.40 -14.15
C LYS A 106 -6.89 15.71 -13.84
N VAL A 107 -6.30 16.02 -12.69
CA VAL A 107 -5.04 15.38 -12.25
C VAL A 107 -5.25 13.89 -11.97
N LEU A 108 -6.37 13.52 -11.34
CA LEU A 108 -6.70 12.12 -11.06
C LEU A 108 -6.91 11.30 -12.34
N PHE A 109 -7.61 11.84 -13.34
CA PHE A 109 -7.77 11.17 -14.64
C PHE A 109 -6.44 11.01 -15.36
N ALA A 110 -5.57 12.03 -15.33
CA ALA A 110 -4.23 11.93 -15.91
C ALA A 110 -3.38 10.87 -15.17
N PHE A 111 -3.43 10.84 -13.85
CA PHE A 111 -2.75 9.81 -13.05
C PHE A 111 -3.30 8.41 -13.33
N ARG A 112 -4.61 8.24 -13.41
CA ARG A 112 -5.27 6.99 -13.79
C ARG A 112 -4.71 6.45 -15.10
N GLU A 113 -4.60 7.31 -16.12
CA GLU A 113 -4.08 6.92 -17.43
C GLU A 113 -2.61 6.54 -17.38
N LEU A 114 -1.79 7.30 -16.67
CA LEU A 114 -0.37 6.97 -16.49
C LEU A 114 -0.18 5.63 -15.77
N VAL A 115 -0.93 5.34 -14.71
CA VAL A 115 -0.87 4.02 -14.05
C VAL A 115 -1.28 2.90 -15.00
N HIS A 116 -2.32 3.12 -15.82
CA HIS A 116 -2.77 2.13 -16.80
C HIS A 116 -1.70 1.85 -17.86
N VAL A 117 -1.10 2.89 -18.42
CA VAL A 117 -0.03 2.76 -19.44
C VAL A 117 1.21 2.08 -18.87
N HIS A 118 1.58 2.40 -17.63
CA HIS A 118 2.78 1.87 -16.96
C HIS A 118 2.52 0.60 -16.13
N ARG A 119 1.36 -0.05 -16.25
CA ARG A 119 0.97 -1.18 -15.38
C ARG A 119 1.96 -2.35 -15.41
N GLU A 120 2.54 -2.64 -16.59
CA GLU A 120 3.50 -3.74 -16.75
C GLU A 120 4.86 -3.40 -16.12
N GLU A 121 5.32 -2.16 -16.26
CA GLU A 121 6.50 -1.64 -15.59
C GLU A 121 6.33 -1.70 -14.06
N LEU A 122 5.21 -1.21 -13.53
CA LEU A 122 4.91 -1.23 -12.10
C LEU A 122 4.85 -2.67 -11.56
N ALA A 123 4.19 -3.57 -12.28
CA ALA A 123 4.11 -4.99 -11.91
C ALA A 123 5.49 -5.66 -11.92
N ALA A 124 6.36 -5.34 -12.89
CA ALA A 124 7.71 -5.88 -12.93
C ALA A 124 8.57 -5.42 -11.75
N ILE A 125 8.43 -4.16 -11.30
CA ILE A 125 9.09 -3.66 -10.08
C ILE A 125 8.62 -4.47 -8.86
N VAL A 126 7.30 -4.66 -8.71
CA VAL A 126 6.73 -5.44 -7.60
C VAL A 126 7.21 -6.89 -7.64
N THR A 127 7.21 -7.55 -8.81
CA THR A 127 7.71 -8.93 -8.95
C THR A 127 9.17 -9.05 -8.50
N ARG A 128 10.01 -8.11 -8.89
CA ARG A 128 11.44 -8.12 -8.56
C ARG A 128 11.68 -7.99 -7.05
N GLU A 129 11.07 -7.01 -6.41
CA GLU A 129 11.34 -6.71 -5.00
C GLU A 129 10.54 -7.62 -4.04
N HIS A 130 9.26 -7.82 -4.29
CA HIS A 130 8.41 -8.68 -3.45
C HIS A 130 8.56 -10.17 -3.75
N GLY A 131 8.80 -10.56 -5.02
CA GLY A 131 8.91 -11.97 -5.43
C GLY A 131 7.60 -12.65 -5.83
N LYS A 132 6.46 -11.96 -5.86
CA LYS A 132 5.21 -12.52 -6.42
C LYS A 132 5.31 -12.65 -7.93
N VAL A 133 4.61 -13.64 -8.49
CA VAL A 133 4.58 -13.83 -9.94
C VAL A 133 3.97 -12.61 -10.66
N LEU A 134 4.40 -12.36 -11.90
CA LEU A 134 4.00 -11.18 -12.65
C LEU A 134 2.46 -11.06 -12.79
N ALA A 135 1.75 -12.16 -12.95
CA ALA A 135 0.29 -12.17 -13.03
C ALA A 135 -0.38 -11.64 -11.74
N ASP A 136 0.15 -12.02 -10.57
CA ASP A 136 -0.32 -11.52 -9.28
C ASP A 136 0.01 -10.03 -9.11
N ALA A 137 1.20 -9.60 -9.55
CA ALA A 137 1.60 -8.19 -9.52
C ALA A 137 0.74 -7.33 -10.45
N LEU A 138 0.40 -7.79 -11.64
CA LEU A 138 -0.56 -7.13 -12.54
C LEU A 138 -1.94 -7.00 -11.90
N GLY A 139 -2.41 -8.07 -11.23
CA GLY A 139 -3.67 -8.06 -10.47
C GLY A 139 -3.62 -7.05 -9.32
N GLU A 140 -2.49 -6.91 -8.65
CA GLU A 140 -2.28 -5.90 -7.60
C GLU A 140 -2.37 -4.48 -8.13
N VAL A 141 -1.67 -4.18 -9.24
CA VAL A 141 -1.75 -2.87 -9.91
C VAL A 141 -3.19 -2.55 -10.31
N GLN A 142 -3.91 -3.54 -10.87
CA GLN A 142 -5.32 -3.38 -11.27
C GLN A 142 -6.21 -3.03 -10.08
N ARG A 143 -6.04 -3.69 -8.93
CA ARG A 143 -6.80 -3.37 -7.71
C ARG A 143 -6.51 -1.99 -7.16
N GLY A 144 -5.27 -1.53 -7.27
CA GLY A 144 -4.92 -0.13 -6.96
C GLY A 144 -5.59 0.86 -7.93
N LEU A 145 -5.58 0.54 -9.23
CA LEU A 145 -6.18 1.37 -10.27
C LEU A 145 -7.69 1.55 -10.08
N GLU A 146 -8.42 0.51 -9.66
CA GLU A 146 -9.85 0.58 -9.35
C GLU A 146 -10.17 1.65 -8.28
N VAL A 147 -9.29 1.82 -7.29
CA VAL A 147 -9.47 2.87 -6.27
C VAL A 147 -9.14 4.27 -6.84
N VAL A 148 -8.17 4.37 -7.76
CA VAL A 148 -7.93 5.63 -8.47
C VAL A 148 -9.16 6.02 -9.31
N GLU A 149 -9.77 5.06 -10.00
CA GLU A 149 -11.01 5.25 -10.78
C GLU A 149 -12.16 5.70 -9.87
N PHE A 150 -12.32 5.09 -8.70
CA PHE A 150 -13.27 5.57 -7.69
C PHE A 150 -12.98 7.01 -7.27
N ALA A 151 -11.71 7.36 -7.04
CA ALA A 151 -11.30 8.71 -6.65
C ALA A 151 -11.54 9.76 -7.75
N CYS A 152 -11.53 9.37 -9.04
CA CYS A 152 -11.91 10.27 -10.15
C CYS A 152 -13.34 10.79 -10.01
N GLY A 153 -14.22 10.02 -9.34
CA GLY A 153 -15.62 10.40 -9.05
C GLY A 153 -15.78 11.30 -7.81
N VAL A 154 -14.74 11.97 -7.35
CA VAL A 154 -14.70 12.74 -6.09
C VAL A 154 -15.82 13.79 -5.98
N GLY A 155 -16.28 14.34 -7.10
CA GLY A 155 -17.40 15.29 -7.12
C GLY A 155 -18.68 14.73 -6.50
N GLU A 156 -18.95 13.44 -6.66
CA GLU A 156 -20.10 12.77 -6.04
C GLU A 156 -19.85 12.45 -4.56
N ILE A 157 -18.60 12.09 -4.20
CA ILE A 157 -18.21 11.73 -2.84
C ILE A 157 -18.27 12.94 -1.90
N LEU A 158 -17.95 14.14 -2.40
CA LEU A 158 -17.87 15.38 -1.62
C LEU A 158 -19.21 16.13 -1.52
N LYS A 159 -20.30 15.62 -2.08
CA LYS A 159 -21.63 16.22 -1.92
C LYS A 159 -22.00 16.29 -0.45
N GLY A 160 -22.54 17.44 -0.04
CA GLY A 160 -23.19 17.65 1.25
C GLY A 160 -24.68 17.39 1.18
N GLU A 161 -25.34 17.50 2.32
CA GLU A 161 -26.76 17.35 2.47
C GLU A 161 -27.39 18.69 2.83
N LEU A 162 -28.63 18.94 2.40
CA LEU A 162 -29.43 20.10 2.76
C LEU A 162 -30.78 19.61 3.33
N THR A 163 -31.11 20.06 4.53
CA THR A 163 -32.42 19.83 5.13
C THR A 163 -33.09 21.18 5.39
N PRO A 164 -34.06 21.60 4.57
CA PRO A 164 -34.79 22.82 4.80
C PRO A 164 -35.78 22.64 5.95
N GLY A 165 -36.01 23.71 6.70
CA GLY A 165 -37.06 23.75 7.74
C GLY A 165 -36.81 22.81 8.93
N VAL A 166 -35.56 22.52 9.35
CA VAL A 166 -35.25 21.72 10.55
C VAL A 166 -35.83 22.35 11.81
N SER A 167 -36.07 23.67 11.79
CA SER A 167 -36.84 24.44 12.78
C SER A 167 -37.44 25.66 12.08
N ARG A 168 -38.28 26.40 12.80
CA ARG A 168 -38.92 27.61 12.25
C ARG A 168 -37.87 28.65 11.82
N GLY A 169 -37.73 28.85 10.49
CA GLY A 169 -36.76 29.79 9.91
C GLY A 169 -35.29 29.32 9.93
N VAL A 170 -35.05 28.00 10.07
CA VAL A 170 -33.71 27.41 10.11
C VAL A 170 -33.60 26.28 9.11
N ASP A 171 -32.62 26.38 8.21
CA ASP A 171 -32.17 25.31 7.33
C ASP A 171 -30.84 24.76 7.85
N SER A 172 -30.58 23.48 7.62
CA SER A 172 -29.30 22.82 7.95
C SER A 172 -28.65 22.27 6.70
N TYR A 173 -27.35 22.48 6.56
CA TYR A 173 -26.58 21.85 5.49
C TYR A 173 -25.20 21.42 5.98
N SER A 174 -24.62 20.41 5.30
CA SER A 174 -23.27 19.93 5.57
C SER A 174 -22.32 20.33 4.44
N LEU A 175 -21.10 20.71 4.81
CA LEU A 175 -19.99 20.93 3.90
C LEU A 175 -18.85 19.97 4.24
N ARG A 176 -18.22 19.41 3.20
CA ARG A 176 -17.04 18.58 3.36
C ARG A 176 -15.79 19.40 3.05
N ALA A 177 -14.83 19.39 3.94
CA ALA A 177 -13.56 20.11 3.81
C ALA A 177 -12.38 19.14 3.93
N PRO A 178 -11.22 19.44 3.29
CA PRO A 178 -9.99 18.70 3.52
C PRO A 178 -9.62 18.70 5.00
N VAL A 179 -8.93 17.65 5.45
CA VAL A 179 -8.44 17.52 6.83
C VAL A 179 -7.10 18.23 6.99
N GLY A 180 -6.25 18.18 5.95
CA GLY A 180 -4.91 18.73 5.95
C GLY A 180 -3.86 17.74 5.43
N VAL A 181 -2.87 17.38 6.26
CA VAL A 181 -1.85 16.38 5.92
C VAL A 181 -2.24 15.00 6.44
N MET A 182 -2.27 14.04 5.55
CA MET A 182 -2.53 12.64 5.88
C MET A 182 -1.25 11.82 5.72
N ALA A 183 -0.96 10.94 6.67
CA ALA A 183 0.14 9.99 6.57
C ALA A 183 -0.38 8.58 6.24
N GLY A 184 0.34 7.87 5.38
CA GLY A 184 0.12 6.45 5.09
C GLY A 184 1.33 5.61 5.48
N ILE A 185 1.12 4.54 6.21
CA ILE A 185 2.17 3.58 6.59
C ILE A 185 1.74 2.22 6.08
N THR A 186 2.50 1.65 5.14
CA THR A 186 2.06 0.49 4.36
C THR A 186 3.01 -0.69 4.46
N PRO A 187 2.49 -1.93 4.37
CA PRO A 187 3.26 -3.16 4.48
C PRO A 187 3.91 -3.56 3.15
N PHE A 188 4.81 -4.55 3.21
CA PHE A 188 5.53 -5.07 2.05
C PHE A 188 4.68 -5.98 1.14
N ASN A 189 3.65 -6.62 1.65
CA ASN A 189 2.95 -7.68 0.91
C ASN A 189 2.12 -7.22 -0.29
N PHE A 190 1.75 -5.93 -0.32
CA PHE A 190 1.08 -5.25 -1.44
C PHE A 190 1.62 -3.82 -1.58
N PRO A 191 2.84 -3.68 -2.12
CA PRO A 191 3.58 -2.40 -2.09
C PRO A 191 3.01 -1.32 -3.00
N ILE A 192 2.11 -1.65 -3.93
CA ILE A 192 1.40 -0.67 -4.75
C ILE A 192 -0.09 -0.58 -4.42
N MET A 193 -0.77 -1.72 -4.22
CA MET A 193 -2.22 -1.74 -3.99
C MET A 193 -2.59 -1.01 -2.69
N VAL A 194 -1.93 -1.33 -1.58
CA VAL A 194 -2.27 -0.75 -0.27
C VAL A 194 -2.00 0.76 -0.22
N PRO A 195 -0.87 1.30 -0.69
CA PRO A 195 -0.71 2.74 -0.84
C PRO A 195 -1.80 3.39 -1.70
N MET A 196 -2.18 2.75 -2.82
CA MET A 196 -3.23 3.26 -3.72
C MET A 196 -4.64 3.18 -3.14
N TRP A 197 -4.87 2.45 -2.06
CA TRP A 197 -6.13 2.54 -1.31
C TRP A 197 -6.23 3.82 -0.48
N MET A 198 -5.11 4.47 -0.18
CA MET A 198 -5.04 5.60 0.73
C MET A 198 -4.89 6.94 0.00
N HIS A 199 -3.77 7.12 -0.72
CA HIS A 199 -3.41 8.43 -1.26
C HIS A 199 -4.35 8.97 -2.36
N PRO A 200 -4.91 8.18 -3.31
CA PRO A 200 -5.75 8.77 -4.36
C PRO A 200 -7.00 9.43 -3.79
N VAL A 201 -7.66 8.77 -2.84
CA VAL A 201 -8.88 9.30 -2.19
C VAL A 201 -8.54 10.52 -1.32
N ALA A 202 -7.44 10.47 -0.57
CA ALA A 202 -6.97 11.59 0.24
C ALA A 202 -6.69 12.83 -0.62
N ILE A 203 -5.95 12.66 -1.72
CA ILE A 203 -5.59 13.71 -2.67
C ILE A 203 -6.85 14.24 -3.38
N ALA A 204 -7.76 13.38 -3.82
CA ALA A 204 -9.03 13.74 -4.42
C ALA A 204 -9.87 14.64 -3.50
N CYS A 205 -9.87 14.35 -2.20
CA CYS A 205 -10.55 15.13 -1.19
C CYS A 205 -9.85 16.47 -0.83
N GLY A 206 -8.71 16.77 -1.46
CA GLY A 206 -7.99 18.03 -1.29
C GLY A 206 -6.93 18.00 -0.18
N ASN A 207 -6.55 16.82 0.32
CA ASN A 207 -5.48 16.67 1.31
C ASN A 207 -4.12 16.51 0.64
N ALA A 208 -3.04 16.82 1.36
CA ALA A 208 -1.71 16.33 1.04
C ALA A 208 -1.48 14.97 1.71
N PHE A 209 -0.58 14.17 1.14
CA PHE A 209 -0.33 12.81 1.59
C PHE A 209 1.17 12.51 1.69
N VAL A 210 1.60 12.05 2.86
CA VAL A 210 2.96 11.58 3.12
C VAL A 210 2.92 10.06 3.28
N LEU A 211 3.52 9.34 2.36
CA LEU A 211 3.62 7.88 2.36
C LEU A 211 4.94 7.43 2.96
N LYS A 212 4.88 6.53 3.95
CA LYS A 212 6.00 5.69 4.37
C LYS A 212 5.75 4.26 3.86
N PRO A 213 6.30 3.88 2.70
CA PRO A 213 6.20 2.50 2.22
C PRO A 213 7.03 1.55 3.07
N SER A 214 6.89 0.24 2.81
CA SER A 214 7.83 -0.74 3.34
C SER A 214 9.24 -0.46 2.85
N GLU A 215 10.23 -0.63 3.72
CA GLU A 215 11.65 -0.53 3.39
C GLU A 215 12.16 -1.72 2.56
N GLN A 216 11.40 -2.80 2.46
CA GLN A 216 11.78 -4.01 1.71
C GLN A 216 11.55 -3.85 0.20
N ASP A 217 10.50 -3.11 -0.19
CA ASP A 217 10.06 -2.97 -1.58
C ASP A 217 9.54 -1.55 -1.91
N PRO A 218 10.37 -0.52 -1.69
CA PRO A 218 9.95 0.88 -1.79
C PRO A 218 9.90 1.42 -3.22
N SER A 219 10.58 0.77 -4.19
CA SER A 219 10.80 1.36 -5.52
C SER A 219 9.51 1.64 -6.27
N VAL A 220 8.48 0.78 -6.14
CA VAL A 220 7.21 1.00 -6.81
C VAL A 220 6.50 2.25 -6.29
N SER A 221 6.61 2.57 -5.00
CA SER A 221 6.03 3.79 -4.41
C SER A 221 6.74 5.05 -4.91
N LEU A 222 8.05 5.00 -5.14
CA LEU A 222 8.82 6.10 -5.74
C LEU A 222 8.41 6.31 -7.20
N ARG A 223 8.23 5.21 -7.97
CA ARG A 223 7.76 5.31 -9.35
C ARG A 223 6.34 5.91 -9.42
N VAL A 224 5.46 5.54 -8.50
CA VAL A 224 4.12 6.15 -8.36
C VAL A 224 4.22 7.66 -8.09
N ALA A 225 5.19 8.11 -7.29
CA ALA A 225 5.41 9.55 -7.05
C ALA A 225 5.81 10.31 -8.32
N GLU A 226 6.66 9.71 -9.16
CA GLU A 226 6.99 10.26 -10.48
C GLU A 226 5.76 10.36 -11.40
N LEU A 227 4.88 9.34 -11.39
CA LEU A 227 3.65 9.36 -12.16
C LEU A 227 2.67 10.45 -11.68
N TRP A 228 2.60 10.70 -10.38
CA TRP A 228 1.84 11.83 -9.83
C TRP A 228 2.38 13.18 -10.33
N ALA A 229 3.71 13.37 -10.33
CA ALA A 229 4.30 14.59 -10.87
C ALA A 229 4.02 14.75 -12.36
N GLN A 230 4.11 13.67 -13.16
CA GLN A 230 3.77 13.66 -14.58
C GLN A 230 2.28 13.95 -14.83
N ALA A 231 1.38 13.54 -13.93
CA ALA A 231 -0.05 13.84 -13.98
C ALA A 231 -0.36 15.32 -13.68
N GLY A 232 0.64 16.11 -13.27
CA GLY A 232 0.48 17.52 -12.94
C GLY A 232 0.02 17.77 -11.51
N LEU A 233 0.22 16.82 -10.60
CA LEU A 233 -0.01 17.03 -9.16
C LEU A 233 1.01 18.07 -8.65
N PRO A 234 0.57 19.12 -7.93
CA PRO A 234 1.50 20.11 -7.38
C PRO A 234 2.54 19.51 -6.45
N ALA A 235 3.76 20.05 -6.49
CA ALA A 235 4.86 19.65 -5.63
C ALA A 235 4.44 19.68 -4.15
N GLY A 236 4.82 18.65 -3.38
CA GLY A 236 4.50 18.52 -1.97
C GLY A 236 3.14 17.87 -1.68
N VAL A 237 2.17 17.82 -2.60
CA VAL A 237 0.87 17.16 -2.36
C VAL A 237 1.01 15.66 -2.16
N PHE A 238 1.92 15.01 -2.87
CA PHE A 238 2.31 13.62 -2.61
C PHE A 238 3.80 13.55 -2.30
N THR A 239 4.13 12.93 -1.17
CA THR A 239 5.49 12.81 -0.64
C THR A 239 5.74 11.37 -0.24
N VAL A 240 6.96 10.85 -0.47
CA VAL A 240 7.39 9.52 -0.03
C VAL A 240 8.62 9.67 0.86
N VAL A 241 8.51 9.19 2.10
CA VAL A 241 9.62 9.09 3.04
C VAL A 241 9.91 7.63 3.33
N ASN A 242 11.08 7.16 2.94
CA ASN A 242 11.51 5.81 3.27
C ASN A 242 12.04 5.78 4.70
N GLY A 243 11.92 4.64 5.37
CA GLY A 243 12.42 4.52 6.74
C GLY A 243 11.77 3.39 7.52
N ASP A 244 12.27 3.23 8.72
CA ASP A 244 11.86 2.23 9.70
C ASP A 244 10.97 2.84 10.81
N LYS A 245 11.07 2.29 12.02
CA LYS A 245 10.29 2.75 13.19
C LYS A 245 10.49 4.23 13.51
N GLU A 246 11.69 4.78 13.34
CA GLU A 246 11.97 6.20 13.63
C GLU A 246 11.11 7.12 12.75
N ALA A 247 11.01 6.82 11.46
CA ALA A 247 10.15 7.58 10.55
C ALA A 247 8.65 7.43 10.89
N VAL A 248 8.23 6.23 11.32
CA VAL A 248 6.85 5.97 11.80
C VAL A 248 6.54 6.82 13.02
N ASP A 249 7.40 6.77 14.04
CA ASP A 249 7.21 7.52 15.28
C ASP A 249 7.17 9.04 15.03
N ALA A 250 8.04 9.53 14.16
CA ALA A 250 8.05 10.93 13.77
C ALA A 250 6.74 11.35 13.09
N LEU A 251 6.17 10.54 12.20
CA LEU A 251 4.87 10.81 11.57
C LEU A 251 3.72 10.78 12.60
N LEU A 252 3.71 9.79 13.51
CA LEU A 252 2.66 9.63 14.52
C LEU A 252 2.62 10.78 15.53
N THR A 253 3.75 11.39 15.81
CA THR A 253 3.86 12.46 16.81
C THR A 253 3.90 13.86 16.20
N HIS A 254 4.07 14.00 14.88
CA HIS A 254 4.22 15.29 14.23
C HIS A 254 2.95 16.15 14.33
N PRO A 255 3.04 17.42 14.80
CA PRO A 255 1.86 18.24 15.06
C PRO A 255 1.05 18.63 13.80
N GLN A 256 1.68 18.66 12.63
CA GLN A 256 1.02 18.99 11.35
C GLN A 256 0.53 17.77 10.57
N VAL A 257 0.60 16.56 11.13
CA VAL A 257 -0.09 15.39 10.57
C VAL A 257 -1.45 15.27 11.23
N ASP A 258 -2.52 15.38 10.46
CA ASP A 258 -3.91 15.41 10.95
C ASP A 258 -4.55 14.03 11.00
N ALA A 259 -4.14 13.13 10.11
CA ALA A 259 -4.68 11.78 10.02
C ALA A 259 -3.62 10.77 9.64
N VAL A 260 -3.80 9.51 10.08
CA VAL A 260 -2.93 8.38 9.76
C VAL A 260 -3.76 7.21 9.28
N SER A 261 -3.33 6.59 8.17
CA SER A 261 -3.83 5.30 7.70
C SER A 261 -2.70 4.28 7.74
N PHE A 262 -2.94 3.14 8.35
CA PHE A 262 -1.98 2.07 8.55
C PHE A 262 -2.55 0.72 8.14
N VAL A 263 -1.73 -0.09 7.49
CA VAL A 263 -1.98 -1.52 7.28
C VAL A 263 -0.72 -2.29 7.67
N GLY A 264 -0.87 -3.32 8.50
CA GLY A 264 0.24 -4.17 8.92
C GLY A 264 -0.16 -5.21 9.97
N SER A 265 0.79 -5.63 10.82
CA SER A 265 0.52 -6.60 11.87
C SER A 265 -0.35 -6.01 12.99
N THR A 266 -1.15 -6.85 13.65
CA THR A 266 -2.06 -6.42 14.73
C THR A 266 -1.36 -5.69 15.89
N PRO A 267 -0.17 -6.13 16.39
CA PRO A 267 0.53 -5.39 17.45
C PRO A 267 0.92 -3.97 17.01
N ILE A 268 1.37 -3.82 15.76
CA ILE A 268 1.76 -2.49 15.23
C ILE A 268 0.53 -1.64 14.94
N ALA A 269 -0.57 -2.23 14.43
CA ALA A 269 -1.83 -1.51 14.26
C ALA A 269 -2.34 -0.90 15.58
N ARG A 270 -2.23 -1.66 16.68
CA ARG A 270 -2.55 -1.18 18.03
C ARG A 270 -1.66 -0.01 18.44
N TYR A 271 -0.34 -0.17 18.27
CA TYR A 271 0.63 0.88 18.57
C TYR A 271 0.35 2.17 17.79
N VAL A 272 0.10 2.07 16.49
CA VAL A 272 -0.23 3.21 15.63
C VAL A 272 -1.54 3.89 16.08
N HIS A 273 -2.55 3.08 16.43
CA HIS A 273 -3.82 3.61 16.92
C HIS A 273 -3.66 4.36 18.24
N GLU A 274 -3.01 3.73 19.21
CA GLU A 274 -2.81 4.32 20.55
C GLU A 274 -1.96 5.60 20.47
N THR A 275 -0.83 5.54 19.76
CA THR A 275 0.10 6.68 19.63
C THR A 275 -0.53 7.82 18.82
N GLY A 276 -1.11 7.54 17.66
CA GLY A 276 -1.72 8.56 16.81
C GLY A 276 -2.91 9.24 17.50
N SER A 277 -3.77 8.47 18.17
CA SER A 277 -4.91 9.02 18.91
C SER A 277 -4.48 9.87 20.10
N ALA A 278 -3.45 9.47 20.84
CA ALA A 278 -2.88 10.25 21.93
C ALA A 278 -2.33 11.62 21.46
N HIS A 279 -1.95 11.74 20.18
CA HIS A 279 -1.51 12.99 19.55
C HIS A 279 -2.61 13.69 18.74
N GLY A 280 -3.89 13.36 19.00
CA GLY A 280 -5.05 14.05 18.44
C GLY A 280 -5.33 13.76 16.95
N LYS A 281 -4.73 12.72 16.37
CA LYS A 281 -4.90 12.38 14.95
C LYS A 281 -6.15 11.53 14.72
N ARG A 282 -6.74 11.64 13.54
CA ARG A 282 -7.70 10.65 13.04
C ARG A 282 -6.91 9.42 12.61
N VAL A 283 -7.23 8.24 13.17
CA VAL A 283 -6.46 7.03 12.91
C VAL A 283 -7.33 5.94 12.32
N GLN A 284 -6.90 5.39 11.18
CA GLN A 284 -7.36 4.13 10.63
C GLN A 284 -6.20 3.14 10.71
N ALA A 285 -6.27 2.17 11.60
CA ALA A 285 -5.22 1.17 11.79
C ALA A 285 -5.78 -0.24 11.55
N LEU A 286 -5.37 -0.85 10.44
CA LEU A 286 -5.85 -2.16 10.00
C LEU A 286 -4.77 -3.21 10.29
N GLY A 287 -5.17 -4.23 11.08
CA GLY A 287 -4.29 -5.32 11.52
C GLY A 287 -4.49 -6.60 10.71
N GLY A 288 -4.08 -7.73 11.32
CA GLY A 288 -4.23 -9.06 10.74
C GLY A 288 -5.68 -9.51 10.60
N ALA A 289 -5.92 -10.45 9.68
CA ALA A 289 -7.22 -11.01 9.40
C ALA A 289 -7.28 -12.51 9.69
N LYS A 290 -8.49 -13.06 9.84
CA LYS A 290 -8.83 -14.47 9.96
C LYS A 290 -10.04 -14.77 9.07
N ASN A 291 -9.79 -14.83 7.76
CA ASN A 291 -10.86 -15.04 6.78
C ASN A 291 -11.22 -16.52 6.72
N HIS A 292 -12.49 -16.83 6.90
CA HIS A 292 -13.01 -18.20 6.85
C HIS A 292 -13.70 -18.44 5.51
N ALA A 293 -13.41 -19.59 4.89
CA ALA A 293 -14.16 -20.13 3.78
C ALA A 293 -15.01 -21.31 4.29
N VAL A 294 -16.31 -21.22 4.10
CA VAL A 294 -17.25 -22.32 4.41
C VAL A 294 -17.52 -23.09 3.12
N ILE A 295 -17.16 -24.37 3.10
CA ILE A 295 -17.32 -25.26 1.93
C ILE A 295 -18.52 -26.15 2.19
N LEU A 296 -19.57 -25.95 1.37
CA LEU A 296 -20.79 -26.72 1.52
C LEU A 296 -20.60 -28.16 0.99
N PRO A 297 -21.39 -29.15 1.48
CA PRO A 297 -21.23 -30.56 1.08
C PRO A 297 -21.45 -30.85 -0.41
N ASP A 298 -22.14 -29.97 -1.12
CA ASP A 298 -22.43 -30.04 -2.55
C ASP A 298 -21.43 -29.25 -3.43
N ALA A 299 -20.36 -28.68 -2.82
CA ALA A 299 -19.32 -28.01 -3.56
C ALA A 299 -18.48 -28.98 -4.41
N ASP A 300 -17.92 -28.47 -5.51
CA ASP A 300 -16.87 -29.16 -6.25
C ASP A 300 -15.59 -29.19 -5.40
N MET A 301 -15.27 -30.32 -4.79
CA MET A 301 -14.18 -30.47 -3.83
C MET A 301 -12.80 -30.28 -4.47
N GLU A 302 -12.62 -30.65 -5.75
CA GLU A 302 -11.37 -30.46 -6.49
C GLU A 302 -11.13 -28.96 -6.71
N LEU A 303 -12.13 -28.24 -7.21
CA LEU A 303 -12.08 -26.82 -7.42
C LEU A 303 -11.89 -26.05 -6.09
N ALA A 304 -12.58 -26.47 -5.03
CA ALA A 304 -12.45 -25.90 -3.70
C ALA A 304 -11.03 -26.07 -3.16
N ALA A 305 -10.44 -27.26 -3.27
CA ALA A 305 -9.07 -27.52 -2.84
C ALA A 305 -8.05 -26.68 -3.60
N ASP A 306 -8.16 -26.57 -4.92
CA ASP A 306 -7.28 -25.76 -5.75
C ASP A 306 -7.40 -24.26 -5.42
N GLY A 307 -8.64 -23.78 -5.24
CA GLY A 307 -8.92 -22.42 -4.84
C GLY A 307 -8.35 -22.07 -3.47
N LEU A 308 -8.49 -22.95 -2.47
CA LEU A 308 -7.97 -22.77 -1.12
C LEU A 308 -6.44 -22.77 -1.09
N VAL A 309 -5.79 -23.69 -1.82
CA VAL A 309 -4.33 -23.74 -1.93
C VAL A 309 -3.80 -22.49 -2.62
N SER A 310 -4.40 -22.08 -3.72
CA SER A 310 -4.03 -20.85 -4.42
C SER A 310 -4.20 -19.61 -3.54
N ALA A 311 -5.32 -19.49 -2.82
CA ALA A 311 -5.60 -18.38 -1.92
C ALA A 311 -4.64 -18.36 -0.72
N GLY A 312 -4.41 -19.51 -0.07
CA GLY A 312 -3.62 -19.59 1.16
C GLY A 312 -2.11 -19.48 0.95
N TYR A 313 -1.59 -19.91 -0.20
CA TYR A 313 -0.14 -19.96 -0.48
C TYR A 313 0.31 -19.04 -1.60
N GLY A 314 -0.60 -18.51 -2.41
CA GLY A 314 -0.27 -17.50 -3.41
C GLY A 314 0.39 -16.27 -2.78
N SER A 315 1.33 -15.63 -3.49
CA SER A 315 2.11 -14.49 -2.97
C SER A 315 2.84 -14.83 -1.64
N ALA A 316 3.45 -16.02 -1.58
CA ALA A 316 4.16 -16.54 -0.42
C ALA A 316 3.30 -16.59 0.88
N GLY A 317 1.97 -16.76 0.74
CA GLY A 317 1.03 -16.76 1.87
C GLY A 317 0.75 -15.37 2.48
N GLN A 318 1.21 -14.29 1.85
CA GLN A 318 1.11 -12.92 2.36
C GLN A 318 -0.08 -12.15 1.76
N ARG A 319 -1.25 -12.79 1.71
CA ARG A 319 -2.50 -12.16 1.26
C ARG A 319 -3.44 -11.94 2.45
N CYS A 320 -3.48 -10.72 2.97
CA CYS A 320 -4.26 -10.33 4.16
C CYS A 320 -5.76 -10.64 4.03
N MET A 321 -6.34 -10.57 2.82
CA MET A 321 -7.76 -10.82 2.56
C MET A 321 -8.04 -12.21 1.99
N ALA A 322 -7.03 -13.08 1.89
CA ALA A 322 -7.20 -14.46 1.46
C ALA A 322 -7.66 -15.37 2.61
N VAL A 323 -8.01 -16.60 2.26
CA VAL A 323 -8.49 -17.59 3.21
C VAL A 323 -7.40 -17.95 4.22
N SER A 324 -7.75 -17.92 5.51
CA SER A 324 -6.91 -18.39 6.61
C SER A 324 -7.41 -19.73 7.17
N VAL A 325 -8.70 -19.97 7.11
CA VAL A 325 -9.38 -21.16 7.66
C VAL A 325 -10.39 -21.67 6.65
N ALA A 326 -10.39 -22.98 6.38
CA ALA A 326 -11.42 -23.66 5.62
C ALA A 326 -12.27 -24.52 6.58
N VAL A 327 -13.59 -24.47 6.43
CA VAL A 327 -14.58 -25.19 7.27
C VAL A 327 -15.52 -25.99 6.37
#